data_22200a8258dc70db19ad00f7b7cd110a
#
_entry.id   22200a8258dc70db19ad00f7b7cd110a
#
_cell.length_a   1.000
_cell.length_b   1.000
_cell.length_c   1.000
_cell.angle_alpha   90.00
_cell.angle_beta   90.00
_cell.angle_gamma   90.00
#
_symmetry.space_group_name_H-M   'P 1'
#
loop_
_entity.id
_entity.type
_entity.pdbx_description
1 polymer ?
#
loop_
_entity_poly.entity_id
_entity_poly.type
_entity_poly.pdbx_seq_one_letter_code
_entity_poly.pdbx_strand_id
1 'polypeptide(L)'
;EIGSGLVGSEMCIRDSPFITQELFQTGEALYYGLNALSNNMILCDRKQLKNPNGLILGTPGSGKSFAAKREMTNAFLITDDDIIICDPEAEYFSLVQRLGGQVIRLSPTGKGIDGKPQYVNPMDINLNYSEDDSPLALKSDFILSLCELVIGGKEGLQPVDKTVIDRAVRNVYRPFLADPDPEKMPILGDLYNELLKQPEPEAARIA
;
A
#
# COMPACT_ATOMS: atom_id res chain seq x y z
N GLU A 1 9.02 18.82 -34.55
CA GLU A 1 8.00 18.01 -33.85
C GLU A 1 8.65 17.42 -32.60
N ILE A 2 8.39 18.04 -31.44
CA ILE A 2 8.85 17.54 -30.15
C ILE A 2 7.79 16.57 -29.71
N GLY A 3 8.13 15.28 -29.66
CA GLY A 3 7.21 14.21 -29.34
C GLY A 3 6.59 14.43 -27.96
N SER A 4 5.26 14.31 -27.88
CA SER A 4 4.43 14.57 -26.70
C SER A 4 4.78 13.72 -25.46
N GLY A 5 5.63 12.70 -25.60
CA GLY A 5 6.04 11.82 -24.50
C GLY A 5 7.18 12.34 -23.62
N LEU A 6 7.97 13.30 -24.09
CA LEU A 6 9.11 13.84 -23.35
C LEU A 6 8.75 15.06 -22.48
N VAL A 7 7.64 15.71 -22.81
CA VAL A 7 7.27 16.99 -22.20
C VAL A 7 6.67 16.82 -20.79
N GLY A 8 6.05 15.69 -20.50
CA GLY A 8 5.33 15.51 -19.23
C GLY A 8 6.17 15.04 -18.03
N SER A 9 7.22 14.27 -18.22
CA SER A 9 7.89 13.60 -17.09
C SER A 9 9.27 14.16 -16.72
N GLU A 10 10.06 14.63 -17.69
CA GLU A 10 11.41 15.11 -17.38
C GLU A 10 11.47 16.62 -17.10
N MET A 11 10.59 17.40 -17.70
CA MET A 11 10.56 18.85 -17.46
C MET A 11 9.93 19.23 -16.13
N CYS A 12 8.99 18.45 -15.61
CA CYS A 12 8.41 18.69 -14.28
C CYS A 12 9.42 18.52 -13.13
N ILE A 13 10.52 17.78 -13.38
CA ILE A 13 11.55 17.53 -12.36
C ILE A 13 12.72 18.52 -12.48
N ARG A 14 13.00 19.06 -13.68
CA ARG A 14 14.24 19.80 -13.94
C ARG A 14 14.13 21.32 -13.85
N ASP A 15 13.04 21.92 -14.31
CA ASP A 15 13.15 23.34 -14.68
C ASP A 15 12.30 24.31 -13.87
N SER A 16 11.29 23.92 -13.17
CA SER A 16 10.57 24.74 -12.20
C SER A 16 9.32 24.07 -11.68
N PRO A 17 8.99 24.19 -10.40
CA PRO A 17 7.68 23.80 -9.88
C PRO A 17 6.55 24.74 -10.37
N PHE A 18 6.89 25.85 -11.03
CA PHE A 18 5.94 26.85 -11.51
C PHE A 18 5.82 26.76 -13.01
N ILE A 19 4.96 25.88 -13.45
CA ILE A 19 4.93 25.48 -14.84
C ILE A 19 4.01 26.34 -15.66
N THR A 20 4.55 26.85 -16.74
CA THR A 20 3.81 27.45 -17.84
C THR A 20 3.25 26.40 -18.81
N GLN A 21 3.47 25.12 -18.54
CA GLN A 21 3.05 24.05 -19.43
C GLN A 21 1.58 23.74 -19.32
N GLU A 22 1.00 23.48 -20.46
CA GLU A 22 -0.36 22.97 -20.58
C GLU A 22 -0.33 21.44 -20.57
N LEU A 23 -1.14 20.83 -19.73
CA LEU A 23 -1.31 19.40 -19.69
C LEU A 23 -2.79 19.09 -19.94
N PHE A 24 -3.07 18.52 -21.10
CA PHE A 24 -4.41 18.15 -21.50
C PHE A 24 -4.38 16.74 -22.08
N GLN A 25 -4.72 15.76 -21.24
CA GLN A 25 -4.84 14.38 -21.64
C GLN A 25 -6.32 14.00 -21.75
N THR A 26 -6.62 12.97 -22.51
CA THR A 26 -7.98 12.44 -22.73
C THR A 26 -8.10 11.05 -22.13
N GLY A 27 -9.30 10.50 -22.08
CA GLY A 27 -9.59 9.19 -21.48
C GLY A 27 -9.92 9.34 -19.99
N GLU A 28 -9.25 8.57 -19.15
CA GLU A 28 -9.45 8.57 -17.68
C GLU A 28 -8.73 9.75 -16.98
N ALA A 29 -8.49 10.84 -17.69
CA ALA A 29 -7.79 11.99 -17.16
C ALA A 29 -8.60 12.74 -16.09
N LEU A 30 -7.98 12.96 -14.94
CA LEU A 30 -8.57 13.68 -13.82
C LEU A 30 -8.32 15.19 -13.96
N TYR A 31 -9.29 15.98 -13.50
CA TYR A 31 -9.19 17.43 -13.49
C TYR A 31 -8.44 17.91 -12.25
N TYR A 32 -7.30 18.56 -12.45
CA TYR A 32 -6.46 19.10 -11.37
C TYR A 32 -6.68 20.58 -11.10
N GLY A 33 -7.10 21.37 -12.07
CA GLY A 33 -7.33 22.79 -11.91
C GLY A 33 -7.20 23.56 -13.21
N LEU A 34 -6.99 24.88 -13.09
CA LEU A 34 -6.65 25.75 -14.20
C LEU A 34 -5.19 26.15 -14.13
N ASN A 35 -4.55 26.25 -15.28
CA ASN A 35 -3.20 26.82 -15.38
C ASN A 35 -3.24 28.29 -14.96
N ALA A 36 -2.34 28.70 -14.07
CA ALA A 36 -2.34 30.06 -13.50
C ALA A 36 -2.06 31.18 -14.53
N LEU A 37 -1.43 30.84 -15.65
CA LEU A 37 -1.08 31.82 -16.69
C LEU A 37 -2.05 31.81 -17.86
N SER A 38 -2.34 30.62 -18.42
CA SER A 38 -3.21 30.48 -19.60
C SER A 38 -4.68 30.36 -19.26
N ASN A 39 -5.00 30.05 -18.03
CA ASN A 39 -6.37 29.73 -17.55
C ASN A 39 -6.99 28.49 -18.23
N ASN A 40 -6.18 27.68 -18.90
CA ASN A 40 -6.61 26.44 -19.51
C ASN A 40 -6.74 25.33 -18.47
N MET A 41 -7.64 24.37 -18.71
CA MET A 41 -7.83 23.21 -17.83
C MET A 41 -6.60 22.32 -17.84
N ILE A 42 -6.22 21.85 -16.66
CA ILE A 42 -5.21 20.80 -16.46
C ILE A 42 -5.93 19.48 -16.27
N LEU A 43 -5.80 18.60 -17.26
CA LEU A 43 -6.33 17.24 -17.25
C LEU A 43 -5.15 16.26 -17.35
N CYS A 44 -5.02 15.37 -16.39
CA CYS A 44 -3.93 14.39 -16.33
C CYS A 44 -4.44 13.01 -15.98
N ASP A 45 -4.07 12.04 -16.80
CA ASP A 45 -4.13 10.63 -16.46
C ASP A 45 -2.76 10.18 -15.93
N ARG A 46 -2.67 9.97 -14.62
CA ARG A 46 -1.39 9.59 -14.00
C ARG A 46 -0.87 8.25 -14.47
N LYS A 47 -1.74 7.32 -14.89
CA LYS A 47 -1.34 6.01 -15.41
C LYS A 47 -0.52 6.12 -16.68
N GLN A 48 -0.70 7.20 -17.45
CA GLN A 48 0.09 7.49 -18.65
C GLN A 48 1.42 8.16 -18.35
N LEU A 49 1.67 8.54 -17.11
CA LEU A 49 2.94 9.13 -16.71
C LEU A 49 3.98 8.05 -16.47
N LYS A 50 5.25 8.38 -16.75
CA LYS A 50 6.40 7.50 -16.47
C LYS A 50 6.50 7.14 -14.96
N ASN A 51 6.06 8.04 -14.10
CA ASN A 51 5.93 7.84 -12.67
C ASN A 51 4.57 8.39 -12.20
N PRO A 52 3.63 7.55 -11.77
CA PRO A 52 2.30 7.98 -11.36
C PRO A 52 2.23 8.59 -9.95
N ASN A 53 3.33 8.57 -9.20
CA ASN A 53 3.35 9.10 -7.84
C ASN A 53 3.04 10.60 -7.82
N GLY A 54 2.26 11.03 -6.84
CA GLY A 54 1.91 12.42 -6.61
C GLY A 54 2.22 12.89 -5.20
N LEU A 55 2.52 14.16 -5.03
CA LEU A 55 2.77 14.78 -3.74
C LEU A 55 1.94 16.06 -3.62
N ILE A 56 1.13 16.15 -2.56
CA ILE A 56 0.30 17.33 -2.25
C ILE A 56 0.95 18.09 -1.11
N LEU A 57 1.50 19.25 -1.41
CA LEU A 57 2.18 20.11 -0.43
C LEU A 57 1.36 21.37 -0.16
N GLY A 58 1.45 21.85 1.06
CA GLY A 58 0.82 23.11 1.47
C GLY A 58 0.91 23.32 2.98
N THR A 59 0.74 24.57 3.40
CA THR A 59 0.65 24.93 4.83
C THR A 59 -0.64 24.38 5.47
N PRO A 60 -0.73 24.28 6.79
CA PRO A 60 -2.00 23.97 7.45
C PRO A 60 -3.12 24.92 6.99
N GLY A 61 -4.30 24.37 6.74
CA GLY A 61 -5.45 25.15 6.26
C GLY A 61 -5.46 25.49 4.75
N SER A 62 -4.44 25.11 3.97
CA SER A 62 -4.36 25.39 2.53
C SER A 62 -5.27 24.53 1.65
N GLY A 63 -6.01 23.58 2.22
CA GLY A 63 -6.93 22.72 1.46
C GLY A 63 -6.32 21.43 0.92
N LYS A 64 -5.17 20.96 1.44
CA LYS A 64 -4.53 19.70 1.02
C LYS A 64 -5.50 18.50 1.09
N SER A 65 -6.12 18.28 2.24
CA SER A 65 -7.07 17.18 2.45
C SER A 65 -8.29 17.31 1.54
N PHE A 66 -8.73 18.54 1.24
CA PHE A 66 -9.82 18.77 0.30
C PHE A 66 -9.41 18.42 -1.14
N ALA A 67 -8.20 18.81 -1.57
CA ALA A 67 -7.69 18.47 -2.88
C ALA A 67 -7.55 16.95 -3.06
N ALA A 68 -7.02 16.25 -2.04
CA ALA A 68 -6.92 14.79 -2.03
C ALA A 68 -8.31 14.13 -2.10
N LYS A 69 -9.27 14.58 -1.27
CA LYS A 69 -10.65 14.06 -1.31
C LYS A 69 -11.31 14.26 -2.67
N ARG A 70 -11.09 15.41 -3.31
CA ARG A 70 -11.61 15.68 -4.66
C ARG A 70 -11.00 14.73 -5.69
N GLU A 71 -9.69 14.52 -5.63
CA GLU A 71 -9.00 13.61 -6.54
C GLU A 71 -9.49 12.17 -6.38
N MET A 72 -9.58 11.67 -5.14
CA MET A 72 -10.11 10.33 -4.86
C MET A 72 -11.54 10.16 -5.34
N THR A 73 -12.40 11.18 -5.12
CA THR A 73 -13.79 11.15 -5.59
C THR A 73 -13.85 11.11 -7.11
N ASN A 74 -13.03 11.91 -7.80
CA ASN A 74 -12.98 11.92 -9.25
C ASN A 74 -12.45 10.58 -9.80
N ALA A 75 -11.42 10.01 -9.20
CA ALA A 75 -10.91 8.69 -9.58
C ALA A 75 -12.01 7.63 -9.43
N PHE A 76 -12.71 7.60 -8.29
CA PHE A 76 -13.80 6.66 -8.03
C PHE A 76 -14.94 6.77 -9.05
N LEU A 77 -15.24 7.99 -9.55
CA LEU A 77 -16.35 8.22 -10.50
C LEU A 77 -15.96 7.99 -11.96
N ILE A 78 -14.70 8.07 -12.31
CA ILE A 78 -14.22 8.05 -13.70
C ILE A 78 -13.52 6.74 -14.05
N THR A 79 -12.93 6.07 -13.07
CA THR A 79 -12.14 4.84 -13.25
C THR A 79 -12.76 3.66 -12.51
N ASP A 80 -12.39 2.45 -12.91
CA ASP A 80 -12.72 1.21 -12.20
C ASP A 80 -11.62 0.79 -11.20
N ASP A 81 -10.76 1.74 -10.79
CA ASP A 81 -9.64 1.47 -9.91
C ASP A 81 -10.06 1.28 -8.45
N ASP A 82 -9.39 0.38 -7.76
CA ASP A 82 -9.46 0.26 -6.31
C ASP A 82 -8.73 1.42 -5.63
N ILE A 83 -9.38 2.07 -4.67
CA ILE A 83 -8.79 3.17 -3.90
C ILE A 83 -8.51 2.71 -2.47
N ILE A 84 -7.22 2.66 -2.11
CA ILE A 84 -6.76 2.29 -0.77
C ILE A 84 -6.23 3.52 -0.06
N ILE A 85 -6.78 3.83 1.13
CA ILE A 85 -6.41 5.01 1.92
C ILE A 85 -5.82 4.56 3.25
N CYS A 86 -4.58 4.99 3.54
CA CYS A 86 -4.00 4.89 4.87
C CYS A 86 -4.17 6.25 5.57
N ASP A 87 -5.05 6.30 6.57
CA ASP A 87 -5.52 7.53 7.21
C ASP A 87 -5.30 7.51 8.72
N PRO A 88 -4.15 7.95 9.22
CA PRO A 88 -3.87 7.96 10.66
C PRO A 88 -4.70 8.98 11.45
N GLU A 89 -5.24 10.01 10.78
CA GLU A 89 -5.98 11.10 11.41
C GLU A 89 -7.51 10.94 11.31
N ALA A 90 -7.98 9.89 10.62
CA ALA A 90 -9.40 9.58 10.39
C ALA A 90 -10.21 10.70 9.69
N GLU A 91 -9.54 11.46 8.79
CA GLU A 91 -10.18 12.54 8.04
C GLU A 91 -11.08 12.06 6.88
N TYR A 92 -10.83 10.85 6.37
CA TYR A 92 -11.48 10.31 5.16
C TYR A 92 -12.68 9.41 5.46
N PHE A 93 -12.95 9.10 6.72
CA PHE A 93 -14.01 8.18 7.14
C PHE A 93 -15.38 8.48 6.49
N SER A 94 -15.82 9.73 6.57
CA SER A 94 -17.13 10.15 6.03
C SER A 94 -17.21 10.06 4.50
N LEU A 95 -16.08 10.29 3.81
CA LEU A 95 -15.99 10.14 2.36
C LEU A 95 -16.14 8.66 1.98
N VAL A 96 -15.36 7.79 2.60
CA VAL A 96 -15.37 6.34 2.34
C VAL A 96 -16.76 5.76 2.59
N GLN A 97 -17.42 6.12 3.68
CA GLN A 97 -18.79 5.68 3.96
C GLN A 97 -19.80 6.13 2.89
N ARG A 98 -19.71 7.37 2.41
CA ARG A 98 -20.60 7.89 1.36
C ARG A 98 -20.41 7.20 0.02
N LEU A 99 -19.19 6.76 -0.27
CA LEU A 99 -18.87 6.02 -1.49
C LEU A 99 -19.13 4.51 -1.37
N GLY A 100 -19.66 4.05 -0.21
CA GLY A 100 -19.96 2.64 0.02
C GLY A 100 -18.73 1.77 0.27
N GLY A 101 -17.59 2.37 0.60
CA GLY A 101 -16.35 1.68 0.88
C GLY A 101 -16.30 1.07 2.28
N GLN A 102 -15.30 0.22 2.50
CA GLN A 102 -15.03 -0.43 3.78
C GLN A 102 -14.01 0.37 4.58
N VAL A 103 -14.27 0.56 5.87
CA VAL A 103 -13.31 1.17 6.81
C VAL A 103 -12.85 0.14 7.82
N ILE A 104 -11.54 -0.11 7.85
CA ILE A 104 -10.88 -0.99 8.81
C ILE A 104 -10.15 -0.13 9.83
N ARG A 105 -10.55 -0.20 11.08
CA ARG A 105 -9.89 0.53 12.16
C ARG A 105 -8.86 -0.35 12.86
N LEU A 106 -7.59 -0.07 12.64
CA LEU A 106 -6.50 -0.69 13.38
C LEU A 106 -6.31 0.03 14.71
N SER A 107 -6.52 -0.66 15.82
CA SER A 107 -6.37 -0.11 17.15
C SER A 107 -5.60 -1.09 18.05
N PRO A 108 -4.67 -0.62 18.90
CA PRO A 108 -3.99 -1.47 19.88
C PRO A 108 -4.95 -2.22 20.82
N THR A 109 -6.17 -1.69 21.00
CA THR A 109 -7.21 -2.33 21.81
C THR A 109 -8.06 -3.33 21.03
N GLY A 110 -7.80 -3.53 19.74
CA GLY A 110 -8.55 -4.44 18.87
C GLY A 110 -10.00 -4.03 18.61
N LYS A 111 -10.47 -2.88 19.10
CA LYS A 111 -11.86 -2.44 18.90
C LYS A 111 -12.02 -1.71 17.58
N GLY A 112 -12.83 -2.28 16.70
CA GLY A 112 -13.26 -1.63 15.46
C GLY A 112 -14.30 -0.53 15.67
N ILE A 113 -14.81 0.02 14.59
CA ILE A 113 -15.80 1.12 14.59
C ILE A 113 -17.12 0.66 15.25
N ASP A 114 -17.52 -0.58 15.01
CA ASP A 114 -18.76 -1.18 15.55
C ASP A 114 -18.58 -1.80 16.93
N GLY A 115 -17.46 -1.53 17.61
CA GLY A 115 -17.10 -2.15 18.87
C GLY A 115 -16.74 -3.64 18.77
N LYS A 116 -16.78 -4.23 17.58
CA LYS A 116 -16.32 -5.59 17.31
C LYS A 116 -14.81 -5.61 17.09
N PRO A 117 -14.14 -6.70 17.45
CA PRO A 117 -12.73 -6.86 17.15
C PRO A 117 -12.48 -6.81 15.65
N GLN A 118 -11.50 -6.00 15.23
CA GLN A 118 -11.00 -5.96 13.85
C GLN A 118 -9.52 -6.25 13.88
N TYR A 119 -9.13 -7.31 13.20
CA TYR A 119 -7.73 -7.73 13.08
C TYR A 119 -7.38 -7.90 11.62
N VAL A 120 -6.14 -7.60 11.28
CA VAL A 120 -5.56 -7.93 9.97
C VAL A 120 -4.61 -9.10 10.20
N ASN A 121 -4.82 -10.19 9.49
CA ASN A 121 -3.88 -11.32 9.53
C ASN A 121 -2.70 -11.02 8.59
N PRO A 122 -1.49 -10.73 9.10
CA PRO A 122 -0.33 -10.49 8.23
C PRO A 122 0.11 -11.74 7.48
N MET A 123 -0.35 -12.91 7.91
CA MET A 123 -0.07 -14.19 7.25
C MET A 123 -1.05 -14.50 6.11
N ASP A 124 -2.05 -13.65 5.84
CA ASP A 124 -2.97 -13.87 4.73
C ASP A 124 -2.24 -13.81 3.37
N ILE A 125 -2.46 -14.81 2.51
CA ILE A 125 -1.80 -14.96 1.22
C ILE A 125 -2.81 -15.09 0.08
N ASN A 126 -2.64 -14.29 -0.94
CA ASN A 126 -3.40 -14.43 -2.18
C ASN A 126 -2.61 -15.27 -3.19
N LEU A 127 -3.10 -16.48 -3.49
CA LEU A 127 -2.45 -17.40 -4.41
C LEU A 127 -2.59 -16.98 -5.89
N ASN A 128 -3.49 -16.03 -6.19
CA ASN A 128 -3.74 -15.54 -7.55
C ASN A 128 -2.96 -14.26 -7.89
N TYR A 129 -1.95 -13.92 -7.12
CA TYR A 129 -1.34 -12.58 -7.15
C TYR A 129 -0.48 -12.28 -8.36
N SER A 130 0.14 -13.22 -9.05
CA SER A 130 0.79 -13.00 -10.35
C SER A 130 1.27 -14.32 -10.97
N GLU A 131 1.43 -14.32 -12.30
CA GLU A 131 1.98 -15.47 -13.03
C GLU A 131 3.51 -15.59 -12.89
N ASP A 132 4.23 -14.51 -12.59
CA ASP A 132 5.69 -14.45 -12.61
C ASP A 132 6.37 -14.65 -11.25
N ASP A 133 5.71 -14.34 -10.13
CA ASP A 133 6.30 -14.40 -8.80
C ASP A 133 5.64 -15.49 -7.93
N SER A 134 6.46 -16.20 -7.15
CA SER A 134 5.93 -17.13 -6.15
C SER A 134 5.22 -16.35 -5.02
N PRO A 135 3.89 -16.48 -4.83
CA PRO A 135 3.18 -15.79 -3.75
C PRO A 135 3.77 -16.07 -2.38
N LEU A 136 4.30 -17.28 -2.17
CA LEU A 136 4.96 -17.66 -0.93
C LEU A 136 6.28 -16.91 -0.72
N ALA A 137 7.07 -16.68 -1.78
CA ALA A 137 8.33 -15.93 -1.66
C ALA A 137 8.05 -14.48 -1.26
N LEU A 138 7.11 -13.81 -1.94
CA LEU A 138 6.69 -12.45 -1.61
C LEU A 138 6.15 -12.35 -0.17
N LYS A 139 5.39 -13.33 0.26
CA LYS A 139 4.88 -13.39 1.63
C LYS A 139 5.98 -13.63 2.65
N SER A 140 6.96 -14.48 2.34
CA SER A 140 8.13 -14.70 3.21
C SER A 140 8.93 -13.42 3.41
N ASP A 141 9.19 -12.67 2.32
CA ASP A 141 9.90 -11.39 2.38
C ASP A 141 9.12 -10.33 3.18
N PHE A 142 7.79 -10.32 3.04
CA PHE A 142 6.93 -9.44 3.86
C PHE A 142 7.03 -9.79 5.35
N ILE A 143 6.94 -11.07 5.72
CA ILE A 143 7.04 -11.52 7.11
C ILE A 143 8.45 -11.26 7.67
N LEU A 144 9.49 -11.46 6.88
CA LEU A 144 10.86 -11.08 7.26
C LEU A 144 10.96 -9.58 7.59
N SER A 145 10.39 -8.73 6.73
CA SER A 145 10.37 -7.29 6.95
C SER A 145 9.56 -6.90 8.20
N LEU A 146 8.44 -7.58 8.45
CA LEU A 146 7.63 -7.39 9.65
C LEU A 146 8.43 -7.77 10.91
N CYS A 147 9.09 -8.93 10.90
CA CYS A 147 9.96 -9.37 12.00
C CYS A 147 11.12 -8.40 12.22
N GLU A 148 11.72 -7.88 11.15
CA GLU A 148 12.81 -6.91 11.26
C GLU A 148 12.34 -5.61 11.92
N LEU A 149 11.14 -5.14 11.63
CA LEU A 149 10.56 -3.96 12.29
C LEU A 149 10.25 -4.18 13.77
N VAL A 150 9.81 -5.38 14.14
CA VAL A 150 9.38 -5.68 15.52
C VAL A 150 10.55 -6.05 16.44
N ILE A 151 11.46 -6.89 15.97
CA ILE A 151 12.52 -7.50 16.79
C ILE A 151 13.95 -7.14 16.34
N GLY A 152 14.13 -6.60 15.13
CA GLY A 152 15.47 -6.33 14.57
C GLY A 152 16.25 -5.22 15.29
N GLY A 153 15.60 -4.35 16.04
CA GLY A 153 16.24 -3.26 16.77
C GLY A 153 17.03 -2.31 15.85
N LYS A 154 18.17 -1.80 16.34
CA LYS A 154 19.03 -0.87 15.57
C LYS A 154 19.93 -1.58 14.55
N GLU A 155 20.24 -2.84 14.79
CA GLU A 155 21.19 -3.62 13.98
C GLU A 155 20.50 -4.51 12.93
N GLY A 156 19.16 -4.57 12.96
CA GLY A 156 18.36 -5.45 12.10
C GLY A 156 18.47 -6.93 12.52
N LEU A 157 17.86 -7.80 11.71
CA LEU A 157 17.93 -9.25 11.88
C LEU A 157 19.28 -9.79 11.38
N GLN A 158 19.89 -10.67 12.16
CA GLN A 158 21.10 -11.38 11.74
C GLN A 158 20.79 -12.39 10.61
N PRO A 159 21.76 -12.76 9.78
CA PRO A 159 21.55 -13.73 8.68
C PRO A 159 20.94 -15.06 9.14
N VAL A 160 21.32 -15.53 10.34
CA VAL A 160 20.76 -16.75 10.94
C VAL A 160 19.29 -16.56 11.24
N ASP A 161 18.90 -15.43 11.83
CA ASP A 161 17.50 -15.10 12.14
C ASP A 161 16.65 -15.12 10.88
N LYS A 162 17.13 -14.50 9.79
CA LYS A 162 16.43 -14.48 8.50
C LYS A 162 16.21 -15.88 7.94
N THR A 163 17.21 -16.75 8.04
CA THR A 163 17.12 -18.14 7.57
C THR A 163 16.12 -18.95 8.39
N VAL A 164 16.11 -18.77 9.71
CA VAL A 164 15.19 -19.46 10.62
C VAL A 164 13.75 -19.01 10.37
N ILE A 165 13.51 -17.71 10.21
CA ILE A 165 12.19 -17.15 9.91
C ILE A 165 11.69 -17.64 8.55
N ASP A 166 12.48 -17.54 7.47
CA ASP A 166 12.07 -18.00 6.14
C ASP A 166 11.69 -19.48 6.15
N ARG A 167 12.49 -20.31 6.78
CA ARG A 167 12.20 -21.74 6.92
C ARG A 167 10.90 -21.99 7.70
N ALA A 168 10.70 -21.30 8.82
CA ALA A 168 9.49 -21.42 9.61
C ALA A 168 8.24 -20.98 8.83
N VAL A 169 8.31 -19.85 8.12
CA VAL A 169 7.24 -19.38 7.24
C VAL A 169 6.88 -20.44 6.21
N ARG A 170 7.85 -20.97 5.48
CA ARG A 170 7.61 -22.02 4.47
C ARG A 170 6.98 -23.28 5.08
N ASN A 171 7.39 -23.67 6.26
CA ASN A 171 6.82 -24.83 6.96
C ASN A 171 5.36 -24.61 7.34
N VAL A 172 5.02 -23.43 7.84
CA VAL A 172 3.66 -23.07 8.26
C VAL A 172 2.69 -23.08 7.08
N TYR A 173 3.14 -22.66 5.89
CA TYR A 173 2.27 -22.65 4.70
C TYR A 173 2.13 -24.02 4.01
N ARG A 174 2.97 -25.01 4.31
CA ARG A 174 2.88 -26.34 3.64
C ARG A 174 1.49 -26.98 3.73
N PRO A 175 0.81 -27.05 4.88
CA PRO A 175 -0.53 -27.63 4.96
C PRO A 175 -1.56 -26.83 4.15
N PHE A 176 -1.49 -25.50 4.21
CA PHE A 176 -2.38 -24.63 3.47
C PHE A 176 -2.20 -24.76 1.94
N LEU A 177 -0.96 -24.81 1.46
CA LEU A 177 -0.66 -24.96 0.03
C LEU A 177 -1.05 -26.34 -0.52
N ALA A 178 -1.08 -27.36 0.33
CA ALA A 178 -1.52 -28.72 -0.07
C ALA A 178 -3.05 -28.80 -0.23
N ASP A 179 -3.81 -28.02 0.57
CA ASP A 179 -5.28 -27.99 0.53
C ASP A 179 -5.73 -26.56 0.90
N PRO A 180 -5.76 -25.63 -0.10
CA PRO A 180 -6.08 -24.23 0.13
C PRO A 180 -7.54 -24.05 0.60
N ASP A 181 -7.70 -23.66 1.85
CA ASP A 181 -8.98 -23.39 2.49
C ASP A 181 -8.85 -22.13 3.35
N PRO A 182 -9.69 -21.11 3.17
CA PRO A 182 -9.64 -19.89 3.98
C PRO A 182 -9.65 -20.13 5.49
N GLU A 183 -10.32 -21.20 5.97
CA GLU A 183 -10.35 -21.55 7.38
C GLU A 183 -9.01 -22.13 7.91
N LYS A 184 -8.16 -22.60 7.00
CA LYS A 184 -6.82 -23.14 7.31
C LYS A 184 -5.71 -22.09 7.11
N MET A 185 -6.09 -20.84 6.83
CA MET A 185 -5.12 -19.77 6.63
C MET A 185 -4.25 -19.60 7.87
N PRO A 186 -2.91 -19.68 7.73
CA PRO A 186 -2.00 -19.50 8.87
C PRO A 186 -2.15 -18.14 9.53
N ILE A 187 -1.87 -18.10 10.83
CA ILE A 187 -1.81 -16.88 11.64
C ILE A 187 -0.42 -16.74 12.27
N LEU A 188 -0.12 -15.58 12.85
CA LEU A 188 1.17 -15.35 13.55
C LEU A 188 1.40 -16.33 14.70
N GLY A 189 0.33 -16.82 15.34
CA GLY A 189 0.42 -17.86 16.36
C GLY A 189 0.97 -19.19 15.84
N ASP A 190 0.68 -19.54 14.60
CA ASP A 190 1.24 -20.74 13.96
C ASP A 190 2.73 -20.57 13.66
N LEU A 191 3.13 -19.37 13.20
CA LEU A 191 4.53 -19.01 13.00
C LEU A 191 5.32 -19.07 14.32
N TYR A 192 4.77 -18.49 15.39
CA TYR A 192 5.33 -18.58 16.74
C TYR A 192 5.58 -20.03 17.17
N ASN A 193 4.54 -20.87 17.05
CA ASN A 193 4.64 -22.29 17.42
C ASN A 193 5.64 -23.05 16.55
N GLU A 194 5.78 -22.69 15.28
CA GLU A 194 6.76 -23.30 14.38
C GLU A 194 8.17 -22.86 14.66
N LEU A 195 8.38 -21.59 15.03
CA LEU A 195 9.68 -21.09 15.50
C LEU A 195 10.17 -21.83 16.74
N LEU A 196 9.30 -22.07 17.72
CA LEU A 196 9.67 -22.82 18.94
C LEU A 196 10.08 -24.27 18.67
N LYS A 197 9.73 -24.86 17.52
CA LYS A 197 10.16 -26.21 17.12
C LYS A 197 11.52 -26.25 16.46
N GLN A 198 12.05 -25.10 16.06
CA GLN A 198 13.35 -25.05 15.40
C GLN A 198 14.49 -25.33 16.37
N PRO A 199 15.55 -26.04 15.94
CA PRO A 199 16.65 -26.45 16.83
C PRO A 199 17.60 -25.32 17.22
N GLU A 200 17.58 -24.20 16.49
CA GLU A 200 18.48 -23.08 16.72
C GLU A 200 18.06 -22.27 17.96
N PRO A 201 19.01 -21.88 18.83
CA PRO A 201 18.72 -21.06 20.01
C PRO A 201 18.15 -19.68 19.65
N GLU A 202 18.49 -19.17 18.48
CA GLU A 202 17.98 -17.90 17.93
C GLU A 202 16.46 -17.97 17.71
N ALA A 203 15.93 -19.13 17.36
CA ALA A 203 14.50 -19.32 17.10
C ALA A 203 13.62 -19.00 18.32
N ALA A 204 14.04 -19.40 19.50
CA ALA A 204 13.33 -19.09 20.75
C ALA A 204 13.44 -17.60 21.13
N ARG A 205 14.49 -16.90 20.67
CA ARG A 205 14.62 -15.45 20.86
C ARG A 205 13.71 -14.66 19.90
N ILE A 206 13.50 -15.19 18.70
CA ILE A 206 12.67 -14.57 17.65
C ILE A 206 11.19 -14.77 17.96
N ALA A 207 10.82 -15.93 18.49
CA ALA A 207 9.46 -16.25 18.90
C ALA A 207 9.00 -15.40 20.09
#